data_6febb08cfa31b2307efc3482c3d19563
#
_entry.id   6febb08cfa31b2307efc3482c3d19563
#
_cell.length_a   1.000
_cell.length_b   1.000
_cell.length_c   1.000
_cell.angle_alpha   90.00
_cell.angle_beta   90.00
_cell.angle_gamma   90.00
#
_symmetry.space_group_name_H-M   'P 1'
#
loop_
_entity.id
_entity.type
_entity.pdbx_description
1 polymer ?
#
loop_
_entity_poly.entity_id
_entity_poly.type
_entity_poly.pdbx_seq_one_letter_code
_entity_poly.pdbx_strand_id
1 'polypeptide(L)'
;MAANGANGVTEAPEYLFHVKRTITDFAEDKSGATRITDILGTFTSLAAAKNAARGALAAEGYIKDDFEVLEQKDEADSDEWKHGDGCLVFAKAPRGQEFDVRIDTKPNVLKLKGNASGEVDGFLHYGMSFSSFYFPHFGILEV
;
A
#
# COMPACT_ATOMS: atom_id res chain seq x y z
N MET A 1 -9.80 -21.87 -20.27
CA MET A 1 -9.96 -21.62 -19.88
C MET A 1 -10.60 -21.26 -19.65
N ALA A 2 -10.91 -21.33 -19.96
CA ALA A 2 -11.34 -20.88 -19.70
C ALA A 2 -12.08 -20.73 -19.14
N ALA A 3 -12.34 -21.06 -19.19
CA ALA A 3 -12.95 -20.83 -18.69
C ALA A 3 -13.14 -20.56 -17.79
N ASN A 4 -12.72 -20.74 -17.54
CA ASN A 4 -12.84 -20.35 -16.60
C ASN A 4 -13.09 -19.38 -16.20
N GLY A 5 -12.86 -19.25 -16.54
CA GLY A 5 -13.01 -18.24 -16.05
C GLY A 5 -14.14 -17.80 -16.12
N ALA A 6 -14.42 -18.13 -16.68
CA ALA A 6 -15.35 -17.61 -16.88
C ALA A 6 -16.27 -17.61 -15.96
N ASN A 7 -16.30 -18.07 -15.53
CA ASN A 7 -17.10 -17.93 -14.79
C ASN A 7 -16.96 -17.23 -13.87
N GLY A 8 -16.39 -16.85 -14.04
CA GLY A 8 -16.25 -16.01 -13.27
C GLY A 8 -16.36 -16.09 -11.96
N VAL A 9 -16.39 -16.68 -11.51
CA VAL A 9 -16.60 -16.61 -10.47
C VAL A 9 -16.21 -17.11 -9.82
N THR A 10 -15.71 -17.28 -9.40
CA THR A 10 -15.66 -16.90 -8.59
C THR A 10 -15.22 -17.51 -7.45
N GLU A 11 -14.10 -18.20 -7.42
CA GLU A 11 -13.44 -18.61 -6.25
C GLU A 11 -12.63 -17.52 -5.64
N ALA A 12 -12.54 -17.50 -4.31
CA ALA A 12 -11.67 -16.56 -3.64
C ALA A 12 -10.23 -16.90 -3.95
N PRO A 13 -9.37 -15.92 -4.17
CA PRO A 13 -7.97 -16.19 -4.45
C PRO A 13 -7.26 -16.73 -3.22
N GLU A 14 -6.12 -17.34 -3.44
CA GLU A 14 -5.35 -17.94 -2.37
C GLU A 14 -4.69 -16.89 -1.49
N TYR A 15 -4.34 -15.76 -2.05
CA TYR A 15 -3.63 -14.71 -1.33
C TYR A 15 -4.33 -13.37 -1.49
N LEU A 16 -4.10 -12.52 -0.51
CA LEU A 16 -4.51 -11.13 -0.58
C LEU A 16 -3.26 -10.26 -0.59
N PHE A 17 -3.36 -9.11 -1.23
CA PHE A 17 -2.25 -8.20 -1.41
C PHE A 17 -2.61 -6.85 -0.80
N HIS A 18 -1.96 -6.53 0.31
CA HIS A 18 -2.22 -5.28 1.03
C HIS A 18 -1.26 -4.22 0.56
N VAL A 19 -1.78 -3.07 0.17
CA VAL A 19 -0.95 -1.92 -0.16
C VAL A 19 -0.79 -1.12 1.11
N LYS A 20 0.44 -1.01 1.59
CA LYS A 20 0.76 -0.33 2.84
C LYS A 20 1.64 0.87 2.57
N ARG A 21 1.37 1.96 3.26
CA ARG A 21 2.23 3.12 3.20
C ARG A 21 2.78 3.40 4.59
N THR A 22 4.10 3.45 4.71
CA THR A 22 4.76 3.80 5.95
C THR A 22 5.41 5.16 5.80
N ILE A 23 5.16 6.04 6.73
CA ILE A 23 5.84 7.32 6.81
C ILE A 23 6.72 7.28 8.04
N THR A 24 8.02 7.44 7.82
CA THR A 24 9.00 7.49 8.91
C THR A 24 9.47 8.92 9.03
N ASP A 25 9.36 9.48 10.21
CA ASP A 25 9.67 10.90 10.40
C ASP A 25 11.05 11.06 11.04
N PHE A 26 12.06 11.13 10.19
CA PHE A 26 13.43 11.29 10.66
C PHE A 26 13.70 12.69 11.18
N ALA A 27 12.83 13.65 10.87
CA ALA A 27 12.96 14.98 11.45
C ALA A 27 12.58 14.97 12.92
N GLU A 28 11.59 14.15 13.26
CA GLU A 28 11.16 14.03 14.64
C GLU A 28 12.12 13.17 15.43
N ASP A 29 12.61 12.10 14.84
CA ASP A 29 13.44 11.12 15.53
C ASP A 29 14.41 10.51 14.53
N LYS A 30 15.68 10.84 14.68
CA LYS A 30 16.69 10.40 13.71
C LYS A 30 16.88 8.91 13.69
N SER A 31 16.47 8.21 14.74
CA SER A 31 16.58 6.76 14.76
C SER A 31 15.57 6.07 13.85
N GLY A 32 14.54 6.80 13.41
CA GLY A 32 13.51 6.21 12.58
C GLY A 32 12.45 5.48 13.38
N ALA A 33 12.41 5.68 14.68
CA ALA A 33 11.42 4.99 15.52
C ALA A 33 10.03 5.59 15.36
N THR A 34 9.94 6.86 14.98
CA THR A 34 8.65 7.51 14.79
C THR A 34 8.16 7.22 13.39
N ARG A 35 7.22 6.29 13.29
CA ARG A 35 6.68 5.89 11.99
C ARG A 35 5.24 5.47 12.12
N ILE A 36 4.50 5.63 11.04
CA ILE A 36 3.09 5.26 10.98
C ILE A 36 2.89 4.45 9.71
N THR A 37 2.23 3.31 9.84
CA THR A 37 1.90 2.47 8.70
C THR A 37 0.40 2.33 8.58
N ASP A 38 -0.12 2.60 7.40
CA ASP A 38 -1.53 2.44 7.08
C ASP A 38 -1.70 1.47 5.94
N ILE A 39 -2.79 0.71 5.99
CA ILE A 39 -3.18 -0.12 4.86
C ILE A 39 -4.11 0.72 4.01
N LEU A 40 -3.69 0.99 2.78
CA LEU A 40 -4.42 1.85 1.88
C LEU A 40 -5.45 1.10 1.06
N GLY A 41 -5.26 -0.21 0.91
CA GLY A 41 -6.20 -1.03 0.17
C GLY A 41 -5.77 -2.47 0.21
N THR A 42 -6.70 -3.36 -0.11
CA THR A 42 -6.45 -4.80 -0.15
C THR A 42 -6.99 -5.33 -1.46
N PHE A 43 -6.21 -6.12 -2.14
CA PHE A 43 -6.52 -6.55 -3.50
C PHE A 43 -6.40 -8.05 -3.63
N THR A 44 -7.16 -8.60 -4.56
CA THR A 44 -7.13 -10.03 -4.86
C THR A 44 -6.16 -10.35 -5.99
N SER A 45 -5.62 -9.34 -6.63
CA SER A 45 -4.72 -9.47 -7.77
C SER A 45 -3.46 -8.68 -7.51
N LEU A 46 -2.31 -9.30 -7.74
CA LEU A 46 -1.05 -8.60 -7.57
C LEU A 46 -0.94 -7.43 -8.53
N ALA A 47 -1.43 -7.60 -9.76
CA ALA A 47 -1.36 -6.51 -10.73
C ALA A 47 -2.18 -5.30 -10.28
N ALA A 48 -3.37 -5.55 -9.72
CA ALA A 48 -4.20 -4.46 -9.23
C ALA A 48 -3.53 -3.76 -8.04
N ALA A 49 -2.92 -4.56 -7.16
CA ALA A 49 -2.22 -4.00 -6.00
C ALA A 49 -1.04 -3.15 -6.44
N LYS A 50 -0.28 -3.61 -7.43
CA LYS A 50 0.85 -2.84 -7.94
C LYS A 50 0.42 -1.51 -8.54
N ASN A 51 -0.67 -1.52 -9.30
CA ASN A 51 -1.18 -0.27 -9.86
C ASN A 51 -1.60 0.68 -8.75
N ALA A 52 -2.28 0.17 -7.74
CA ALA A 52 -2.71 0.99 -6.63
C ALA A 52 -1.52 1.54 -5.86
N ALA A 53 -0.49 0.72 -5.66
CA ALA A 53 0.69 1.15 -4.93
C ALA A 53 1.42 2.27 -5.66
N ARG A 54 1.55 2.14 -6.98
CA ARG A 54 2.26 3.15 -7.76
C ARG A 54 1.55 4.50 -7.72
N GLY A 55 0.24 4.50 -7.63
CA GLY A 55 -0.52 5.74 -7.58
C GLY A 55 -0.92 6.18 -6.18
N ALA A 56 -0.44 5.50 -5.15
CA ALA A 56 -0.95 5.71 -3.81
C ALA A 56 -0.68 7.12 -3.28
N LEU A 57 0.53 7.63 -3.46
CA LEU A 57 0.84 8.94 -2.93
C LEU A 57 0.06 10.03 -3.65
N ALA A 58 -0.10 9.89 -4.98
CA ALA A 58 -0.91 10.83 -5.73
C ALA A 58 -2.36 10.79 -5.28
N ALA A 59 -2.86 9.59 -5.00
CA ALA A 59 -4.24 9.46 -4.52
C ALA A 59 -4.44 10.12 -3.17
N GLU A 60 -3.38 10.22 -2.38
CA GLU A 60 -3.46 10.88 -1.09
C GLU A 60 -3.21 12.38 -1.18
N GLY A 61 -3.01 12.89 -2.38
CA GLY A 61 -2.87 14.33 -2.56
C GLY A 61 -1.45 14.84 -2.69
N TYR A 62 -0.48 13.97 -2.66
CA TYR A 62 0.90 14.40 -2.82
C TYR A 62 1.22 14.63 -4.29
N ILE A 63 2.08 15.59 -4.55
CA ILE A 63 2.58 15.84 -5.89
C ILE A 63 4.10 15.66 -5.88
N LYS A 64 4.67 15.54 -7.06
CA LYS A 64 6.10 15.31 -7.19
C LYS A 64 6.92 16.37 -6.48
N ASP A 65 6.45 17.61 -6.52
CA ASP A 65 7.19 18.71 -5.92
C ASP A 65 7.25 18.66 -4.39
N ASP A 66 6.44 17.80 -3.78
CA ASP A 66 6.50 17.62 -2.34
C ASP A 66 7.73 16.85 -1.89
N PHE A 67 8.44 16.23 -2.83
CA PHE A 67 9.53 15.33 -2.50
C PHE A 67 10.82 15.76 -3.16
N GLU A 68 11.93 15.63 -2.42
CA GLU A 68 13.22 15.79 -3.05
C GLU A 68 13.70 14.50 -3.71
N VAL A 69 13.15 13.35 -3.28
CA VAL A 69 13.40 12.06 -3.92
C VAL A 69 12.06 11.39 -4.13
N LEU A 70 11.82 10.89 -5.31
CA LEU A 70 10.61 10.11 -5.59
C LEU A 70 11.01 9.04 -6.58
N GLU A 71 11.00 7.79 -6.11
CA GLU A 71 11.42 6.66 -6.91
C GLU A 71 10.31 5.63 -6.96
N GLN A 72 10.08 5.09 -8.13
CA GLN A 72 9.02 4.13 -8.34
C GLN A 72 9.62 2.92 -9.02
N LYS A 73 9.33 1.73 -8.51
CA LYS A 73 9.86 0.51 -9.09
C LYS A 73 9.17 0.21 -10.40
N ASP A 74 9.98 -0.06 -11.40
CA ASP A 74 9.51 -0.48 -12.70
C ASP A 74 9.83 -1.95 -12.86
N GLU A 75 9.05 -2.67 -13.65
CA GLU A 75 9.33 -4.07 -13.86
C GLU A 75 10.71 -4.29 -14.44
N ALA A 76 11.18 -3.34 -15.24
CA ALA A 76 12.47 -3.45 -15.87
C ALA A 76 13.64 -3.17 -14.93
N ASP A 77 13.36 -2.60 -13.76
CA ASP A 77 14.42 -2.12 -12.88
C ASP A 77 14.70 -3.03 -11.70
N SER A 78 14.23 -4.27 -11.76
CA SER A 78 14.26 -5.12 -10.58
C SER A 78 15.65 -5.31 -10.01
N ASP A 79 16.66 -5.36 -10.84
CA ASP A 79 18.01 -5.62 -10.36
C ASP A 79 18.66 -4.43 -9.69
N GLU A 80 18.17 -3.24 -9.97
CA GLU A 80 18.76 -2.03 -9.43
C GLU A 80 17.95 -1.44 -8.31
N TRP A 81 16.84 -2.06 -7.99
CA TRP A 81 15.93 -1.49 -7.01
C TRP A 81 16.45 -1.76 -5.60
N LYS A 82 16.74 -0.71 -4.86
CA LYS A 82 17.42 -0.83 -3.59
C LYS A 82 16.52 -0.76 -2.37
N HIS A 83 15.21 -0.69 -2.59
CA HIS A 83 14.28 -0.52 -1.47
C HIS A 83 13.57 -1.81 -1.07
N GLY A 84 13.96 -2.95 -1.65
CA GLY A 84 13.39 -4.24 -1.27
C GLY A 84 12.32 -4.70 -2.22
N ASP A 85 12.08 -6.01 -2.21
CA ASP A 85 11.24 -6.63 -3.20
C ASP A 85 9.79 -6.18 -3.16
N GLY A 86 9.26 -5.96 -1.99
CA GLY A 86 7.85 -5.59 -1.87
C GLY A 86 7.58 -4.11 -2.05
N CYS A 87 8.60 -3.28 -2.05
CA CYS A 87 8.42 -1.83 -2.11
C CYS A 87 8.23 -1.38 -3.55
N LEU A 88 7.20 -0.61 -3.80
CA LEU A 88 6.91 -0.09 -5.14
C LEU A 88 7.23 1.38 -5.29
N VAL A 89 7.17 2.13 -4.20
CA VAL A 89 7.43 3.58 -4.24
C VAL A 89 8.22 3.96 -3.00
N PHE A 90 9.23 4.76 -3.21
CA PHE A 90 10.01 5.34 -2.12
C PHE A 90 10.11 6.83 -2.37
N ALA A 91 9.86 7.63 -1.34
CA ALA A 91 9.92 9.08 -1.48
C ALA A 91 10.52 9.68 -0.23
N LYS A 92 11.16 10.83 -0.39
CA LYS A 92 11.75 11.53 0.74
C LYS A 92 11.39 13.00 0.63
N ALA A 93 10.78 13.52 1.67
CA ALA A 93 10.42 14.93 1.71
C ALA A 93 11.61 15.75 2.22
N PRO A 94 11.69 17.03 1.85
CA PRO A 94 12.83 17.86 2.27
C PRO A 94 13.00 17.96 3.77
N ARG A 95 11.91 17.79 4.53
CA ARG A 95 11.99 17.92 5.97
C ARG A 95 12.47 16.66 6.67
N GLY A 96 12.68 15.57 5.93
CA GLY A 96 13.20 14.35 6.50
C GLY A 96 12.21 13.21 6.64
N GLN A 97 10.96 13.39 6.21
CA GLN A 97 10.03 12.27 6.20
C GLN A 97 10.31 11.36 5.03
N GLU A 98 10.31 10.05 5.27
CA GLU A 98 10.45 9.06 4.23
C GLU A 98 9.16 8.28 4.08
N PHE A 99 8.77 8.08 2.83
CA PHE A 99 7.54 7.39 2.48
C PHE A 99 7.91 6.09 1.78
N ASP A 100 7.27 5.00 2.20
CA ASP A 100 7.51 3.68 1.63
C ASP A 100 6.15 3.08 1.33
N VAL A 101 5.89 2.78 0.06
CA VAL A 101 4.65 2.13 -0.34
C VAL A 101 5.00 0.73 -0.82
N ARG A 102 4.47 -0.27 -0.14
CA ARG A 102 4.82 -1.65 -0.46
C ARG A 102 3.61 -2.54 -0.44
N ILE A 103 3.79 -3.73 -0.97
CA ILE A 103 2.75 -4.74 -1.00
C ILE A 103 3.15 -5.84 -0.03
N ASP A 104 2.20 -6.18 0.84
CA ASP A 104 2.38 -7.24 1.81
C ASP A 104 1.40 -8.35 1.44
N THR A 105 1.91 -9.53 1.14
CA THR A 105 1.11 -10.66 0.67
C THR A 105 0.76 -11.55 1.85
N LYS A 106 -0.53 -11.85 2.01
CA LYS A 106 -1.01 -12.67 3.11
C LYS A 106 -1.95 -13.73 2.60
N PRO A 107 -2.01 -14.90 3.26
CA PRO A 107 -2.98 -15.91 2.88
C PRO A 107 -4.40 -15.40 3.07
N ASN A 108 -5.28 -15.79 2.15
CA ASN A 108 -6.67 -15.36 2.19
C ASN A 108 -7.50 -16.39 2.97
N VAL A 109 -7.30 -16.40 4.29
CA VAL A 109 -7.95 -17.43 5.12
C VAL A 109 -9.45 -17.24 5.23
N LEU A 110 -9.93 -16.00 5.06
CA LEU A 110 -11.36 -15.71 5.16
C LEU A 110 -12.08 -15.88 3.84
N LYS A 111 -11.37 -16.25 2.78
CA LYS A 111 -11.96 -16.48 1.46
C LYS A 111 -12.65 -15.24 0.92
N LEU A 112 -12.02 -14.09 1.12
CA LEU A 112 -12.56 -12.81 0.66
C LEU A 112 -12.44 -12.70 -0.85
N LYS A 113 -13.39 -11.98 -1.46
CA LYS A 113 -13.44 -11.77 -2.90
C LYS A 113 -13.35 -10.28 -3.19
N GLY A 114 -12.79 -9.97 -4.33
CA GLY A 114 -12.67 -8.59 -4.75
C GLY A 114 -13.87 -8.12 -5.56
N ASN A 115 -14.00 -6.81 -5.66
CA ASN A 115 -15.00 -6.21 -6.53
C ASN A 115 -14.48 -6.22 -7.97
N ALA A 116 -15.15 -5.50 -8.85
CA ALA A 116 -14.79 -5.50 -10.28
C ALA A 116 -13.38 -5.01 -10.54
N SER A 117 -12.85 -4.15 -9.66
CA SER A 117 -11.49 -3.66 -9.81
C SER A 117 -10.48 -4.51 -9.08
N GLY A 118 -10.92 -5.58 -8.43
CA GLY A 118 -10.02 -6.46 -7.70
C GLY A 118 -9.75 -6.02 -6.29
N GLU A 119 -10.49 -5.05 -5.79
CA GLU A 119 -10.28 -4.56 -4.43
C GLU A 119 -11.29 -5.20 -3.49
N VAL A 120 -10.82 -5.55 -2.29
CA VAL A 120 -11.67 -6.07 -1.25
C VAL A 120 -12.26 -4.89 -0.48
N ASP A 121 -13.59 -4.76 -0.53
CA ASP A 121 -14.24 -3.58 0.01
C ASP A 121 -14.24 -3.56 1.53
N GLY A 122 -13.75 -2.47 2.08
CA GLY A 122 -14.00 -2.07 3.46
C GLY A 122 -13.38 -2.87 4.58
N PHE A 123 -13.08 -4.11 4.36
CA PHE A 123 -12.78 -5.03 5.45
C PHE A 123 -11.57 -4.60 6.27
N LEU A 124 -10.47 -4.38 5.61
CA LEU A 124 -9.24 -4.14 6.33
C LEU A 124 -9.09 -2.72 6.82
N HIS A 125 -9.68 -1.79 6.11
CA HIS A 125 -9.67 -0.43 6.61
C HIS A 125 -10.31 -0.39 7.97
N TYR A 126 -11.42 -1.07 8.11
CA TYR A 126 -12.11 -1.09 9.34
C TYR A 126 -11.29 -1.77 10.43
N GLY A 127 -10.70 -2.91 10.10
CA GLY A 127 -9.97 -3.67 11.09
C GLY A 127 -8.67 -3.05 11.49
N MET A 128 -8.09 -2.22 10.62
CA MET A 128 -6.78 -1.67 10.89
C MET A 128 -6.81 -0.28 11.49
N SER A 129 -7.93 0.40 11.36
CA SER A 129 -7.95 1.79 11.79
C SER A 129 -7.63 1.94 13.27
N PHE A 130 -7.96 0.97 14.07
CA PHE A 130 -7.69 1.10 15.48
C PHE A 130 -6.22 0.97 15.82
N SER A 131 -5.43 0.35 14.98
CA SER A 131 -4.04 0.16 15.32
C SER A 131 -3.24 1.42 15.13
N SER A 132 -3.75 2.30 14.37
CA SER A 132 -3.05 3.53 14.21
C SER A 132 -3.69 4.66 14.90
N PHE A 133 -4.72 4.50 15.46
CA PHE A 133 -5.40 5.46 16.00
C PHE A 133 -5.19 6.37 16.63
N TYR A 134 -4.94 6.72 16.37
CA TYR A 134 -4.74 7.56 16.62
C TYR A 134 -4.53 8.48 16.16
N PHE A 135 -4.57 8.79 15.29
CA PHE A 135 -4.13 9.52 14.69
C PHE A 135 -4.48 10.48 14.33
N PRO A 136 -4.48 10.80 14.07
CA PRO A 136 -4.60 11.65 13.67
C PRO A 136 -4.72 12.52 13.06
N HIS A 137 -4.59 12.65 12.49
CA HIS A 137 -4.61 13.33 11.97
C HIS A 137 -5.29 13.75 11.74
N PHE A 138 -5.34 13.37 11.72
CA PHE A 138 -5.79 13.49 11.66
C PHE A 138 -6.53 13.45 11.88
N GLY A 139 -6.50 12.88 11.64
CA GLY A 139 -6.78 12.68 11.97
C GLY A 139 -7.56 12.14 12.03
N ILE A 140 -7.68 11.86 11.86
CA ILE A 140 -8.01 11.48 12.07
C ILE A 140 -8.56 11.01 12.36
N LEU A 141 -8.57 10.75 12.16
CA LEU A 141 -8.79 10.33 12.57
C LEU A 141 -9.42 10.17 13.02
N GLU A 142 -9.61 10.15 12.93
CA GLU A 142 -9.92 9.98 13.50
C GLU A 142 -10.37 9.72 13.88
N VAL A 143 -10.41 9.44 13.91
CA VAL A 143 -10.66 9.18 14.48
C VAL A 143 -10.84 9.09 14.81
#